data_9f6f4e30f8a89a32b9f8fd55a2f776c0
#
_entry.id   9f6f4e30f8a89a32b9f8fd55a2f776c0
#
_cell.length_a   1.000
_cell.length_b   1.000
_cell.length_c   1.000
_cell.angle_alpha   90.00
_cell.angle_beta   90.00
_cell.angle_gamma   90.00
#
_symmetry.space_group_name_H-M   'P 1'
#
loop_
_entity.id
_entity.type
_entity.pdbx_description
1 polymer ?
#
loop_
_entity_poly.entity_id
_entity_poly.type
_entity_poly.pdbx_seq_one_letter_code
_entity_poly.pdbx_strand_id
1 'polypeptide(L)'
;MVGPDGSLSDEALKAIAGYLWLAPSLTAFGNTNPTSYFRLVPHQEAPTNICWGDRNRSVLVRVPLGWSAGAGRMACDANPLERPATPDVNLKQTVEFRCPDGSADIYLLLAGLAVAARHGFEMENGTQYARDRYVDVNIFDERHREVLARLNRLPASCEESARRLE
;
A
#
# COMPACT_ATOMS: atom_id res chain seq x y z
N MET A 1 13.56 -1.25 5.30
CA MET A 1 12.09 -1.20 5.52
C MET A 1 11.72 -1.36 6.99
N VAL A 2 12.50 -2.04 7.81
CA VAL A 2 12.24 -2.20 9.25
C VAL A 2 13.21 -1.32 10.03
N GLY A 3 12.67 -0.59 11.00
CA GLY A 3 13.43 0.16 11.97
C GLY A 3 14.07 -0.73 13.05
N PRO A 4 14.94 -0.16 13.88
CA PRO A 4 15.65 -0.92 14.93
C PRO A 4 14.74 -1.59 15.96
N ASP A 5 13.53 -1.09 16.14
CA ASP A 5 12.51 -1.57 17.06
C ASP A 5 11.55 -2.62 16.44
N GLY A 6 11.77 -2.98 15.17
CA GLY A 6 10.91 -3.90 14.42
C GLY A 6 9.67 -3.25 13.80
N SER A 7 9.47 -1.95 13.97
CA SER A 7 8.45 -1.16 13.26
C SER A 7 8.90 -0.78 11.85
N LEU A 8 8.04 -0.15 11.06
CA LEU A 8 8.46 0.42 9.77
C LEU A 8 9.48 1.55 9.99
N SER A 9 10.54 1.55 9.17
CA SER A 9 11.52 2.64 9.18
C SER A 9 10.90 3.95 8.66
N ASP A 10 11.52 5.07 9.01
CA ASP A 10 11.08 6.38 8.52
C ASP A 10 11.18 6.47 6.99
N GLU A 11 12.15 5.81 6.36
CA GLU A 11 12.26 5.72 4.90
C GLU A 11 11.06 4.98 4.29
N ALA A 12 10.61 3.91 4.93
CA ALA A 12 9.42 3.19 4.49
C ALA A 12 8.17 4.06 4.61
N LEU A 13 8.01 4.78 5.72
CA LEU A 13 6.90 5.71 5.91
C LEU A 13 6.92 6.86 4.89
N LYS A 14 8.08 7.41 4.58
CA LYS A 14 8.24 8.44 3.53
C LYS A 14 7.87 7.91 2.15
N ALA A 15 8.31 6.70 1.79
CA ALA A 15 7.92 6.09 0.52
C ALA A 15 6.40 5.87 0.46
N ILE A 16 5.78 5.38 1.53
CA ILE A 16 4.32 5.24 1.65
C ILE A 16 3.63 6.59 1.48
N ALA A 17 4.14 7.65 2.12
CA ALA A 17 3.60 9.00 1.97
C ALA A 17 3.56 9.45 0.51
N GLY A 18 4.63 9.23 -0.23
CA GLY A 18 4.70 9.55 -1.66
C GLY A 18 3.70 8.74 -2.49
N TYR A 19 3.56 7.45 -2.22
CA TYR A 19 2.55 6.60 -2.89
C TYR A 19 1.13 7.08 -2.62
N LEU A 20 0.82 7.47 -1.38
CA LEU A 20 -0.49 7.98 -1.03
C LEU A 20 -0.76 9.36 -1.66
N TRP A 21 0.26 10.22 -1.70
CA TRP A 21 0.14 11.57 -2.27
C TRP A 21 -0.14 11.52 -3.77
N LEU A 22 0.61 10.72 -4.52
CA LEU A 22 0.49 10.60 -5.97
C LEU A 22 -0.47 9.47 -6.40
N ALA A 23 -1.15 8.81 -5.47
CA ALA A 23 -2.09 7.73 -5.79
C ALA A 23 -3.14 8.10 -6.85
N PRO A 24 -3.75 9.31 -6.83
CA PRO A 24 -4.70 9.68 -7.88
C PRO A 24 -4.11 9.68 -9.28
N SER A 25 -2.87 10.15 -9.44
CA SER A 25 -2.14 10.18 -10.72
C SER A 25 -1.66 8.78 -11.12
N LEU A 26 -1.15 8.00 -10.16
CA LEU A 26 -0.71 6.62 -10.39
C LEU A 26 -1.85 5.71 -10.86
N THR A 27 -3.10 6.04 -10.51
CA THR A 27 -4.29 5.30 -10.96
C THR A 27 -4.40 5.29 -12.48
N ALA A 28 -4.00 6.38 -13.18
CA ALA A 28 -4.03 6.45 -14.64
C ALA A 28 -3.08 5.43 -15.31
N PHE A 29 -1.90 5.20 -14.72
CA PHE A 29 -0.93 4.24 -15.25
C PHE A 29 -1.25 2.80 -14.88
N GLY A 30 -1.89 2.62 -13.75
CA GLY A 30 -2.24 1.31 -13.20
C GLY A 30 -3.57 0.75 -13.67
N ASN A 31 -4.47 1.59 -14.22
CA ASN A 31 -5.83 1.24 -14.63
C ASN A 31 -6.15 1.94 -15.95
N THR A 32 -5.65 1.37 -17.05
CA THR A 32 -5.62 2.04 -18.35
C THR A 32 -6.92 1.89 -19.15
N ASN A 33 -7.83 1.03 -18.71
CA ASN A 33 -9.09 0.76 -19.39
C ASN A 33 -10.30 1.22 -18.54
N PRO A 34 -11.41 1.65 -19.15
CA PRO A 34 -12.63 1.98 -18.40
C PRO A 34 -13.14 0.81 -17.54
N THR A 35 -12.96 -0.43 -17.98
CA THR A 35 -13.36 -1.63 -17.23
C THR A 35 -12.56 -1.86 -15.95
N SER A 36 -11.34 -1.32 -15.85
CA SER A 36 -10.52 -1.38 -14.65
C SER A 36 -11.23 -0.72 -13.45
N TYR A 37 -12.02 0.31 -13.71
CA TYR A 37 -12.73 1.08 -12.68
C TYR A 37 -13.97 0.39 -12.14
N PHE A 38 -14.49 -0.65 -12.82
CA PHE A 38 -15.55 -1.52 -12.26
C PHE A 38 -15.07 -2.32 -11.05
N ARG A 39 -13.75 -2.48 -10.91
CA ARG A 39 -13.12 -3.12 -9.76
C ARG A 39 -12.91 -2.15 -8.60
N LEU A 40 -12.70 -0.87 -8.90
CA LEU A 40 -12.43 0.19 -7.91
C LEU A 40 -13.74 0.72 -7.29
N VAL A 41 -14.53 -0.18 -6.75
CA VAL A 41 -15.83 0.12 -6.12
C VAL A 41 -15.86 -0.45 -4.69
N PRO A 42 -16.64 0.16 -3.77
CA PRO A 42 -16.75 -0.34 -2.41
C PRO A 42 -17.17 -1.80 -2.34
N HIS A 43 -16.70 -2.52 -1.32
CA HIS A 43 -17.00 -3.93 -1.05
C HIS A 43 -16.43 -4.93 -2.08
N GLN A 44 -15.55 -4.49 -2.96
CA GLN A 44 -14.70 -5.35 -3.77
C GLN A 44 -13.30 -5.48 -3.14
N GLU A 45 -12.46 -6.37 -3.68
CA GLU A 45 -11.11 -6.57 -3.13
C GLU A 45 -10.15 -5.41 -3.42
N ALA A 46 -10.47 -4.56 -4.39
CA ALA A 46 -9.64 -3.42 -4.74
C ALA A 46 -9.91 -2.22 -3.82
N PRO A 47 -8.86 -1.44 -3.53
CA PRO A 47 -8.98 -0.27 -2.69
C PRO A 47 -9.70 0.87 -3.42
N THR A 48 -10.51 1.63 -2.69
CA THR A 48 -11.20 2.83 -3.20
C THR A 48 -10.75 4.11 -2.52
N ASN A 49 -10.01 4.00 -1.42
CA ASN A 49 -9.65 5.13 -0.56
C ASN A 49 -8.14 5.19 -0.34
N ILE A 50 -7.63 6.40 -0.16
CA ILE A 50 -6.21 6.71 -0.01
C ILE A 50 -5.81 6.58 1.46
N CYS A 51 -5.38 5.39 1.83
CA CYS A 51 -4.89 5.06 3.16
C CYS A 51 -3.92 3.86 3.09
N TRP A 52 -3.26 3.57 4.19
CA TRP A 52 -2.35 2.42 4.30
C TRP A 52 -2.54 1.70 5.63
N GLY A 53 -2.05 0.49 5.72
CA GLY A 53 -2.10 -0.29 6.96
C GLY A 53 -1.34 -1.61 6.89
N ASP A 54 -1.07 -2.15 8.07
CA ASP A 54 -0.45 -3.45 8.24
C ASP A 54 -1.47 -4.56 8.07
N ARG A 55 -1.18 -5.53 7.21
CA ARG A 55 -2.01 -6.74 7.02
C ARG A 55 -3.47 -6.45 6.67
N ASN A 56 -3.82 -5.21 6.41
CA ASN A 56 -5.17 -4.75 6.14
C ASN A 56 -5.46 -4.85 4.63
N ARG A 57 -6.49 -5.60 4.23
CA ARG A 57 -6.88 -5.77 2.83
C ARG A 57 -7.78 -4.66 2.31
N SER A 58 -8.31 -3.81 3.16
CA SER A 58 -9.20 -2.73 2.76
C SER A 58 -8.47 -1.44 2.35
N VAL A 59 -7.15 -1.36 2.55
CA VAL A 59 -6.34 -0.15 2.29
C VAL A 59 -5.66 -0.17 0.92
N LEU A 60 -5.27 1.01 0.43
CA LEU A 60 -4.57 1.19 -0.84
C LEU A 60 -3.12 0.68 -0.80
N VAL A 61 -2.39 1.08 0.22
CA VAL A 61 -1.01 0.63 0.42
C VAL A 61 -0.99 -0.32 1.61
N ARG A 62 -0.66 -1.57 1.35
CA ARG A 62 -0.60 -2.61 2.37
C ARG A 62 0.85 -2.97 2.68
N VAL A 63 1.17 -3.03 3.96
CA VAL A 63 2.35 -3.72 4.45
C VAL A 63 1.93 -5.16 4.75
N PRO A 64 2.35 -6.15 3.93
CA PRO A 64 1.98 -7.54 4.15
C PRO A 64 2.65 -8.10 5.41
N LEU A 65 2.22 -9.29 5.82
CA LEU A 65 2.81 -9.99 6.94
C LEU A 65 4.27 -10.29 6.59
N GLY A 66 5.18 -9.46 7.10
CA GLY A 66 6.61 -9.73 7.02
C GLY A 66 6.95 -10.96 7.86
N TRP A 67 7.99 -11.68 7.47
CA TRP A 67 8.54 -12.73 8.30
C TRP A 67 9.16 -12.08 9.54
N SER A 68 8.46 -12.12 10.66
CA SER A 68 9.00 -11.69 11.94
C SER A 68 10.05 -12.70 12.42
N ALA A 69 10.92 -12.29 13.36
CA ALA A 69 11.89 -13.21 13.99
C ALA A 69 11.24 -14.48 14.60
N GLY A 70 9.93 -14.46 14.85
CA GLY A 70 9.15 -15.63 15.26
C GLY A 70 8.80 -16.60 14.15
N ALA A 71 8.89 -16.22 12.87
CA ALA A 71 8.48 -17.08 11.75
C ALA A 71 9.34 -18.34 11.63
N GLY A 72 10.64 -18.24 11.90
CA GLY A 72 11.53 -19.41 11.94
C GLY A 72 11.11 -20.41 13.01
N ARG A 73 10.71 -19.95 14.19
CA ARG A 73 10.19 -20.82 15.25
C ARG A 73 8.88 -21.48 14.83
N MET A 74 7.94 -20.71 14.27
CA MET A 74 6.66 -21.26 13.80
C MET A 74 6.85 -22.33 12.72
N ALA A 75 7.80 -22.14 11.80
CA ALA A 75 8.12 -23.14 10.78
C ALA A 75 8.67 -24.42 11.41
N CYS A 76 9.54 -24.32 12.41
CA CYS A 76 10.08 -25.46 13.14
C CYS A 76 9.01 -26.18 14.01
N ASP A 77 8.10 -25.41 14.62
CA ASP A 77 7.00 -25.98 15.40
C ASP A 77 6.01 -26.73 14.49
N ALA A 78 5.77 -26.20 13.28
CA ALA A 78 4.92 -26.84 12.28
C ALA A 78 5.60 -28.04 11.57
N ASN A 79 6.93 -28.02 11.43
CA ASN A 79 7.71 -29.08 10.82
C ASN A 79 9.01 -29.35 11.61
N PRO A 80 8.96 -30.21 12.65
CA PRO A 80 10.10 -30.47 13.53
C PRO A 80 11.33 -31.07 12.84
N LEU A 81 11.17 -31.62 11.64
CA LEU A 81 12.25 -32.18 10.84
C LEU A 81 13.02 -31.13 10.03
N GLU A 82 12.47 -29.92 9.93
CA GLU A 82 13.12 -28.83 9.22
C GLU A 82 14.10 -28.10 10.13
N ARG A 83 15.36 -28.05 9.75
CA ARG A 83 16.33 -27.24 10.50
C ARG A 83 16.03 -25.76 10.26
N PRO A 84 15.99 -24.94 11.30
CA PRO A 84 15.71 -23.52 11.14
C PRO A 84 16.82 -22.87 10.32
N ALA A 85 16.55 -22.62 9.04
CA ALA A 85 17.22 -21.53 8.37
C ALA A 85 16.61 -20.26 8.97
N THR A 86 17.40 -19.44 9.64
CA THR A 86 16.96 -18.12 10.04
C THR A 86 16.79 -17.31 8.75
N PRO A 87 15.57 -17.15 8.22
CA PRO A 87 15.41 -16.36 7.00
C PRO A 87 15.85 -14.93 7.29
N ASP A 88 16.65 -14.35 6.40
CA ASP A 88 16.92 -12.92 6.48
C ASP A 88 15.59 -12.17 6.20
N VAL A 89 14.91 -11.81 7.27
CA VAL A 89 13.62 -11.11 7.22
C VAL A 89 13.73 -9.75 6.53
N ASN A 90 14.93 -9.16 6.48
CA ASN A 90 15.15 -7.87 5.84
C ASN A 90 15.01 -7.94 4.31
N LEU A 91 15.28 -9.08 3.70
CA LEU A 91 15.19 -9.27 2.25
C LEU A 91 13.75 -9.49 1.75
N LYS A 92 12.78 -9.74 2.63
CA LYS A 92 11.41 -10.12 2.25
C LYS A 92 10.36 -9.07 2.59
N GLN A 93 10.78 -7.90 2.99
CA GLN A 93 9.84 -6.84 3.35
C GLN A 93 9.48 -6.01 2.14
N THR A 94 8.20 -5.98 1.84
CA THR A 94 7.63 -5.28 0.71
C THR A 94 6.51 -4.35 1.18
N VAL A 95 6.24 -3.34 0.37
CA VAL A 95 5.04 -2.53 0.43
C VAL A 95 4.25 -2.82 -0.83
N GLU A 96 2.97 -3.11 -0.70
CA GLU A 96 2.08 -3.48 -1.79
C GLU A 96 1.19 -2.29 -2.15
N PHE A 97 1.34 -1.77 -3.37
CA PHE A 97 0.42 -0.78 -3.94
C PHE A 97 -0.70 -1.51 -4.69
N ARG A 98 -1.94 -1.45 -4.22
CA ARG A 98 -3.02 -2.38 -4.59
C ARG A 98 -4.00 -1.84 -5.64
N CYS A 99 -3.81 -0.61 -6.11
CA CYS A 99 -4.69 0.00 -7.10
C CYS A 99 -4.58 -0.61 -8.50
N PRO A 100 -3.38 -0.91 -9.06
CA PRO A 100 -3.22 -1.38 -10.43
C PRO A 100 -3.90 -2.71 -10.72
N ASP A 101 -4.29 -2.93 -11.96
CA ASP A 101 -4.77 -4.22 -12.47
C ASP A 101 -3.88 -4.75 -13.62
N GLY A 102 -4.32 -5.82 -14.26
CA GLY A 102 -3.58 -6.47 -15.34
C GLY A 102 -3.48 -5.65 -16.64
N SER A 103 -4.18 -4.53 -16.75
CA SER A 103 -4.11 -3.60 -17.89
C SER A 103 -3.02 -2.54 -17.74
N ALA A 104 -2.34 -2.51 -16.58
CA ALA A 104 -1.35 -1.48 -16.27
C ALA A 104 -0.25 -1.38 -17.34
N ASP A 105 0.11 -0.15 -17.71
CA ASP A 105 1.38 0.09 -18.40
C ASP A 105 2.51 -0.05 -17.37
N ILE A 106 3.18 -1.21 -17.40
CA ILE A 106 4.18 -1.58 -16.39
C ILE A 106 5.34 -0.57 -16.35
N TYR A 107 5.78 -0.07 -17.49
CA TYR A 107 6.91 0.87 -17.54
C TYR A 107 6.54 2.23 -16.96
N LEU A 108 5.39 2.77 -17.35
CA LEU A 108 4.89 4.03 -16.83
C LEU A 108 4.54 3.90 -15.33
N LEU A 109 3.92 2.80 -14.94
CA LEU A 109 3.61 2.55 -13.53
C LEU A 109 4.87 2.49 -12.66
N LEU A 110 5.90 1.74 -13.09
CA LEU A 110 7.18 1.66 -12.36
C LEU A 110 7.88 3.02 -12.28
N ALA A 111 7.90 3.77 -13.39
CA ALA A 111 8.43 5.13 -13.40
C ALA A 111 7.65 6.03 -12.43
N GLY A 112 6.33 5.98 -12.48
CA GLY A 112 5.46 6.73 -11.57
C GLY A 112 5.67 6.37 -10.10
N LEU A 113 5.81 5.08 -9.78
CA LEU A 113 6.11 4.63 -8.41
C LEU A 113 7.49 5.11 -7.94
N ALA A 114 8.50 5.13 -8.81
CA ALA A 114 9.82 5.66 -8.47
C ALA A 114 9.76 7.17 -8.19
N VAL A 115 9.03 7.93 -9.02
CA VAL A 115 8.79 9.36 -8.80
C VAL A 115 8.02 9.59 -7.49
N ALA A 116 7.00 8.79 -7.22
CA ALA A 116 6.21 8.89 -6.00
C ALA A 116 7.05 8.62 -4.75
N ALA A 117 7.87 7.57 -4.76
CA ALA A 117 8.78 7.28 -3.65
C ALA A 117 9.75 8.45 -3.42
N ARG A 118 10.38 8.96 -4.49
CA ARG A 118 11.26 10.11 -4.43
C ARG A 118 10.56 11.33 -3.83
N HIS A 119 9.37 11.66 -4.31
CA HIS A 119 8.56 12.75 -3.76
C HIS A 119 8.34 12.58 -2.25
N GLY A 120 8.00 11.37 -1.81
CA GLY A 120 7.83 11.10 -0.38
C GLY A 120 9.10 11.31 0.46
N PHE A 121 10.29 11.03 -0.10
CA PHE A 121 11.57 11.32 0.56
C PHE A 121 11.86 12.84 0.64
N GLU A 122 11.39 13.60 -0.33
CA GLU A 122 11.58 15.06 -0.42
C GLU A 122 10.52 15.83 0.40
N MET A 123 9.42 15.18 0.83
CA MET A 123 8.39 15.81 1.66
C MET A 123 8.95 16.13 3.06
N GLU A 124 8.82 17.38 3.50
CA GLU A 124 9.25 17.82 4.85
C GLU A 124 8.53 17.03 5.97
N ASN A 125 7.24 16.77 5.81
CA ASN A 125 6.40 16.09 6.79
C ASN A 125 5.90 14.72 6.31
N GLY A 126 6.63 14.04 5.42
CA GLY A 126 6.22 12.78 4.80
C GLY A 126 5.87 11.70 5.83
N THR A 127 6.69 11.55 6.87
CA THR A 127 6.44 10.57 7.94
C THR A 127 5.11 10.86 8.67
N GLN A 128 4.84 12.13 8.99
CA GLN A 128 3.58 12.50 9.65
C GLN A 128 2.40 12.32 8.70
N TYR A 129 2.54 12.68 7.42
CA TYR A 129 1.52 12.48 6.40
C TYR A 129 1.11 11.01 6.27
N ALA A 130 2.08 10.09 6.33
CA ALA A 130 1.80 8.65 6.34
C ALA A 130 1.07 8.24 7.64
N ARG A 131 1.55 8.67 8.80
CA ARG A 131 0.93 8.33 10.10
C ARG A 131 -0.53 8.77 10.19
N ASP A 132 -0.87 9.95 9.68
CA ASP A 132 -2.24 10.48 9.69
C ASP A 132 -3.21 9.66 8.80
N ARG A 133 -2.67 8.82 7.91
CA ARG A 133 -3.43 7.98 6.96
C ARG A 133 -3.31 6.48 7.25
N TYR A 134 -2.76 6.15 8.41
CA TYR A 134 -2.73 4.78 8.88
C TYR A 134 -4.12 4.29 9.31
N VAL A 135 -4.47 3.08 8.90
CA VAL A 135 -5.75 2.45 9.22
C VAL A 135 -5.53 0.98 9.58
N ASP A 136 -5.88 0.62 10.78
CA ASP A 136 -5.77 -0.74 11.33
C ASP A 136 -7.08 -1.54 11.30
N VAL A 137 -8.18 -0.90 10.86
CA VAL A 137 -9.51 -1.50 10.79
C VAL A 137 -9.98 -1.70 9.35
N ASN A 138 -10.94 -2.60 9.14
CA ASN A 138 -11.61 -2.73 7.85
C ASN A 138 -12.50 -1.50 7.62
N ILE A 139 -12.13 -0.65 6.65
CA ILE A 139 -12.85 0.60 6.34
C ILE A 139 -14.25 0.36 5.74
N PHE A 140 -14.56 -0.84 5.29
CA PHE A 140 -15.88 -1.19 4.74
C PHE A 140 -16.82 -1.79 5.77
N ASP A 141 -16.36 -1.99 7.02
CA ASP A 141 -17.24 -2.38 8.12
C ASP A 141 -18.09 -1.18 8.56
N GLU A 142 -19.39 -1.39 8.70
CA GLU A 142 -20.35 -0.34 9.11
C GLU A 142 -19.98 0.33 10.42
N ARG A 143 -19.32 -0.39 11.32
CA ARG A 143 -18.84 0.15 12.60
C ARG A 143 -17.76 1.23 12.46
N HIS A 144 -17.11 1.30 11.28
CA HIS A 144 -16.00 2.20 11.00
C HIS A 144 -16.32 3.25 9.93
N ARG A 145 -17.59 3.57 9.73
CA ARG A 145 -18.06 4.58 8.75
C ARG A 145 -17.39 5.94 8.93
N GLU A 146 -17.08 6.33 10.16
CA GLU A 146 -16.40 7.59 10.45
C GLU A 146 -14.97 7.62 9.91
N VAL A 147 -14.26 6.49 9.97
CA VAL A 147 -12.91 6.35 9.39
C VAL A 147 -13.00 6.52 7.88
N LEU A 148 -13.90 5.79 7.23
CA LEU A 148 -14.10 5.87 5.78
C LEU A 148 -14.45 7.30 5.32
N ALA A 149 -15.29 8.02 6.07
CA ALA A 149 -15.74 9.36 5.72
C ALA A 149 -14.61 10.40 5.71
N ARG A 150 -13.51 10.17 6.42
CA ARG A 150 -12.34 11.07 6.50
C ARG A 150 -11.31 10.82 5.39
N LEU A 151 -11.41 9.69 4.69
CA LEU A 151 -10.42 9.29 3.71
C LEU A 151 -10.75 9.85 2.32
N ASN A 152 -9.74 10.39 1.66
CA ASN A 152 -9.84 10.77 0.26
C ASN A 152 -10.06 9.53 -0.61
N ARG A 153 -10.78 9.70 -1.72
CA ARG A 153 -11.05 8.63 -2.68
C ARG A 153 -10.07 8.66 -3.84
N LEU A 154 -9.83 7.47 -4.39
CA LEU A 154 -9.20 7.31 -5.70
C LEU A 154 -10.17 7.79 -6.80
N PRO A 155 -9.65 8.19 -7.98
CA PRO A 155 -10.47 8.43 -9.16
C PRO A 155 -11.35 7.23 -9.48
N ALA A 156 -12.58 7.48 -9.91
CA ALA A 156 -13.56 6.45 -10.22
C ALA A 156 -13.71 6.20 -11.74
N SER A 157 -12.94 6.89 -12.58
CA SER A 157 -12.95 6.74 -14.04
C SER A 157 -11.61 7.07 -14.68
N CYS A 158 -11.41 6.64 -15.93
CA CYS A 158 -10.25 7.02 -16.73
C CYS A 158 -10.13 8.53 -16.88
N GLU A 159 -11.25 9.21 -17.07
CA GLU A 159 -11.26 10.68 -17.22
C GLU A 159 -10.80 11.37 -15.93
N GLU A 160 -11.33 10.96 -14.78
CA GLU A 160 -10.92 11.51 -13.48
C GLU A 160 -9.44 11.27 -13.20
N SER A 161 -8.93 10.07 -13.50
CA SER A 161 -7.52 9.76 -13.27
C SER A 161 -6.59 10.50 -14.24
N ALA A 162 -6.99 10.67 -15.51
CA ALA A 162 -6.23 11.45 -16.48
C ALA A 162 -6.11 12.92 -16.06
N ARG A 163 -7.18 13.52 -15.55
CA ARG A 163 -7.17 14.90 -15.02
C ARG A 163 -6.23 15.08 -13.81
N ARG A 164 -5.82 14.01 -13.15
CA ARG A 164 -4.85 14.06 -12.05
C ARG A 164 -3.39 14.03 -12.50
N LEU A 165 -3.14 13.91 -13.80
CA LEU A 165 -1.81 14.02 -14.39
C LEU A 165 -1.44 15.47 -14.74
N GLU A 166 -2.42 16.38 -14.79
CA GLU A 166 -2.24 17.83 -14.99
C GLU A 166 -1.81 18.51 -13.69
#